data_35ef8433166fb9a3ddf6aca3fd9bdf17
#
_entry.id   35ef8433166fb9a3ddf6aca3fd9bdf17
#
_cell.length_a   1.000
_cell.length_b   1.000
_cell.length_c   1.000
_cell.angle_alpha   90.00
_cell.angle_beta   90.00
_cell.angle_gamma   90.00
#
_symmetry.space_group_name_H-M   'P 1'
#
loop_
_entity.id
_entity.type
_entity.pdbx_description
1 polymer ?
#
loop_
_entity_poly.entity_id
_entity_poly.type
_entity_poly.pdbx_seq_one_letter_code
_entity_poly.pdbx_strand_id
1 'polypeptide(L)'
;FNYHHLKSYNLTYIDKEFEDKKKTFKNFKSYKNHFKKSGIIIDQNLRKQFIEKKLQKNAKRKNLVLEIDNKLLDVVTNLVEQPNILICKFDSKFLNIPKEILITTMKHHQKYFHTFDNKGNITNQFLVVANNKDIKGFIKSGNERVIEARLSDAQFFWEKNKSQNLVKQIIKLKMMNYFKGLGSYFDKIQRMRKLGG
;
A
#
# COMPACT_ATOMS: atom_id res chain seq x y z
N PHE A 1 -12.09 36.39 -5.06
CA PHE A 1 -11.11 35.43 -4.48
C PHE A 1 -9.93 36.23 -3.95
N ASN A 2 -9.75 36.30 -2.61
CA ASN A 2 -8.59 36.92 -2.00
C ASN A 2 -7.40 35.96 -2.19
N TYR A 3 -6.46 36.31 -3.07
CA TYR A 3 -5.20 35.59 -3.20
C TYR A 3 -4.32 35.91 -1.99
N HIS A 4 -4.23 34.99 -1.05
CA HIS A 4 -3.22 35.09 -0.01
C HIS A 4 -1.87 34.69 -0.62
N HIS A 5 -0.93 35.62 -0.63
CA HIS A 5 0.45 35.33 -1.00
C HIS A 5 1.08 34.38 0.02
N LEU A 6 1.35 33.13 -0.38
CA LEU A 6 2.13 32.21 0.40
C LEU A 6 3.59 32.65 0.35
N LYS A 7 4.13 33.06 1.49
CA LYS A 7 5.57 33.34 1.63
C LYS A 7 6.28 32.05 2.03
N SER A 8 7.25 31.61 1.21
CA SER A 8 8.16 30.55 1.60
C SER A 8 9.25 31.09 2.52
N TYR A 9 9.63 30.30 3.50
CA TYR A 9 10.76 30.58 4.38
C TYR A 9 11.96 29.72 3.99
N ASN A 10 13.16 30.22 4.28
CA ASN A 10 14.40 29.47 4.09
C ASN A 10 14.74 28.55 5.28
N LEU A 11 13.76 28.26 6.13
CA LEU A 11 13.87 27.49 7.34
C LEU A 11 13.05 26.22 7.24
N THR A 12 13.59 25.06 7.62
CA THR A 12 12.85 23.80 7.73
C THR A 12 13.34 22.98 8.93
N TYR A 13 12.52 22.02 9.36
CA TYR A 13 12.94 20.97 10.29
C TYR A 13 13.64 19.87 9.50
N ILE A 14 14.69 19.29 10.06
CA ILE A 14 15.49 18.28 9.38
C ILE A 14 14.92 16.89 9.60
N ASP A 15 14.58 16.61 10.85
CA ASP A 15 13.96 15.37 11.26
C ASP A 15 13.14 15.63 12.52
N LYS A 16 11.83 15.69 12.35
CA LYS A 16 10.92 16.03 13.44
C LYS A 16 10.78 14.90 14.48
N GLU A 17 11.08 13.66 14.08
CA GLU A 17 10.98 12.51 14.98
C GLU A 17 12.22 12.37 15.88
N PHE A 18 13.40 12.80 15.41
CA PHE A 18 14.66 12.61 16.12
C PHE A 18 15.32 13.89 16.58
N GLU A 19 15.08 15.02 15.94
CA GLU A 19 15.69 16.29 16.29
C GLU A 19 14.75 17.48 15.99
N ASP A 20 14.39 18.23 17.01
CA ASP A 20 13.62 19.48 16.89
C ASP A 20 14.49 20.65 16.35
N LYS A 21 15.52 20.33 15.58
CA LYS A 21 16.46 21.32 15.05
C LYS A 21 15.97 21.94 13.76
N LYS A 22 15.70 23.23 13.84
CA LYS A 22 15.46 24.08 12.68
C LYS A 22 16.76 24.36 11.95
N LYS A 23 16.75 24.30 10.63
CA LYS A 23 17.89 24.66 9.78
C LYS A 23 17.50 25.68 8.72
N THR A 24 18.31 26.72 8.61
CA THR A 24 18.19 27.76 7.60
C THR A 24 19.12 27.47 6.42
N PHE A 25 18.63 27.69 5.21
CA PHE A 25 19.37 27.48 3.97
C PHE A 25 19.55 28.78 3.19
N LYS A 26 20.76 29.04 2.71
CA LYS A 26 21.07 30.24 1.95
C LYS A 26 20.53 30.19 0.51
N ASN A 27 20.43 28.99 -0.07
CA ASN A 27 19.94 28.75 -1.43
C ASN A 27 19.51 27.30 -1.62
N PHE A 28 18.85 27.02 -2.76
CA PHE A 28 18.35 25.69 -3.10
C PHE A 28 19.46 24.62 -3.20
N LYS A 29 20.66 24.99 -3.67
CA LYS A 29 21.80 24.06 -3.75
C LYS A 29 22.22 23.55 -2.35
N SER A 30 22.28 24.44 -1.36
CA SER A 30 22.60 24.07 0.02
C SER A 30 21.53 23.20 0.64
N TYR A 31 20.26 23.51 0.39
CA TYR A 31 19.09 22.71 0.76
C TYR A 31 19.17 21.29 0.17
N LYS A 32 19.30 21.18 -1.15
CA LYS A 32 19.39 19.88 -1.86
C LYS A 32 20.56 19.02 -1.37
N ASN A 33 21.73 19.63 -1.17
CA ASN A 33 22.92 18.92 -0.70
C ASN A 33 22.76 18.40 0.72
N HIS A 34 22.09 19.16 1.57
CA HIS A 34 21.83 18.73 2.95
C HIS A 34 20.94 17.49 3.00
N PHE A 35 19.79 17.52 2.31
CA PHE A 35 18.87 16.40 2.29
C PHE A 35 19.46 15.15 1.60
N LYS A 36 20.29 15.35 0.58
CA LYS A 36 21.04 14.23 -0.05
C LYS A 36 21.95 13.53 0.97
N LYS A 37 22.64 14.26 1.85
CA LYS A 37 23.49 13.68 2.90
C LYS A 37 22.68 12.90 3.93
N SER A 38 21.45 13.33 4.22
CA SER A 38 20.51 12.62 5.10
C SER A 38 19.81 11.42 4.43
N GLY A 39 20.08 11.16 3.15
CA GLY A 39 19.47 10.05 2.39
C GLY A 39 18.06 10.37 1.86
N ILE A 40 17.60 11.61 2.00
CA ILE A 40 16.34 12.09 1.45
C ILE A 40 16.51 12.41 -0.03
N ILE A 41 15.61 11.92 -0.87
CA ILE A 41 15.62 12.15 -2.32
C ILE A 41 14.46 13.11 -2.63
N ILE A 42 14.79 14.41 -2.78
CA ILE A 42 13.80 15.47 -3.03
C ILE A 42 13.13 15.30 -4.39
N ASP A 43 13.92 15.03 -5.43
CA ASP A 43 13.44 14.86 -6.79
C ASP A 43 12.59 13.59 -6.91
N GLN A 44 11.33 13.75 -7.32
CA GLN A 44 10.36 12.66 -7.44
C GLN A 44 10.78 11.61 -8.46
N ASN A 45 11.28 12.03 -9.63
CA ASN A 45 11.67 11.11 -10.69
C ASN A 45 12.89 10.29 -10.29
N LEU A 46 13.89 10.93 -9.69
CA LEU A 46 15.07 10.23 -9.16
C LEU A 46 14.68 9.28 -8.03
N ARG A 47 13.72 9.67 -7.19
CA ARG A 47 13.22 8.82 -6.09
C ARG A 47 12.48 7.60 -6.64
N LYS A 48 11.61 7.78 -7.65
CA LYS A 48 10.93 6.68 -8.33
C LYS A 48 11.92 5.68 -8.92
N GLN A 49 12.91 6.14 -9.70
CA GLN A 49 13.95 5.30 -10.28
C GLN A 49 14.78 4.58 -9.21
N PHE A 50 15.09 5.26 -8.11
CA PHE A 50 15.82 4.65 -7.00
C PHE A 50 15.01 3.51 -6.36
N ILE A 51 13.73 3.74 -6.06
CA ILE A 51 12.82 2.74 -5.48
C ILE A 51 12.73 1.54 -6.42
N GLU A 52 12.44 1.75 -7.69
CA GLU A 52 12.31 0.69 -8.68
C GLU A 52 13.56 -0.18 -8.77
N LYS A 53 14.73 0.44 -8.95
CA LYS A 53 16.02 -0.28 -8.99
C LYS A 53 16.29 -1.08 -7.71
N LYS A 54 15.94 -0.52 -6.55
CA LYS A 54 16.13 -1.20 -5.27
C LYS A 54 15.15 -2.34 -5.08
N LEU A 55 13.89 -2.20 -5.48
CA LEU A 55 12.89 -3.27 -5.47
C LEU A 55 13.36 -4.46 -6.30
N GLN A 56 13.73 -4.23 -7.55
CA GLN A 56 14.24 -5.25 -8.48
C GLN A 56 15.51 -5.94 -7.94
N LYS A 57 16.47 -5.15 -7.44
CA LYS A 57 17.71 -5.68 -6.86
C LYS A 57 17.44 -6.59 -5.65
N ASN A 58 16.52 -6.20 -4.77
CA ASN A 58 16.18 -6.98 -3.58
C ASN A 58 15.43 -8.27 -3.95
N ALA A 59 14.48 -8.21 -4.90
CA ALA A 59 13.79 -9.38 -5.41
C ALA A 59 14.79 -10.37 -6.03
N LYS A 60 15.63 -9.91 -6.97
CA LYS A 60 16.64 -10.75 -7.62
C LYS A 60 17.59 -11.43 -6.63
N ARG A 61 18.01 -10.72 -5.57
CA ARG A 61 18.91 -11.28 -4.53
C ARG A 61 18.28 -12.43 -3.75
N LYS A 62 16.95 -12.55 -3.77
CA LYS A 62 16.17 -13.60 -3.12
C LYS A 62 15.61 -14.63 -4.12
N ASN A 63 16.04 -14.59 -5.37
CA ASN A 63 15.50 -15.41 -6.46
C ASN A 63 13.99 -15.27 -6.62
N LEU A 64 13.47 -14.04 -6.42
CA LEU A 64 12.06 -13.70 -6.54
C LEU A 64 11.86 -12.92 -7.84
N VAL A 65 10.73 -13.16 -8.50
CA VAL A 65 10.24 -12.40 -9.64
C VAL A 65 9.33 -11.29 -9.13
N LEU A 66 9.58 -10.07 -9.56
CA LEU A 66 8.79 -8.90 -9.19
C LEU A 66 8.31 -8.19 -10.45
N GLU A 67 7.00 -8.15 -10.61
CA GLU A 67 6.34 -7.32 -11.62
C GLU A 67 6.04 -5.94 -11.03
N ILE A 68 6.63 -4.90 -11.62
CA ILE A 68 6.45 -3.53 -11.15
C ILE A 68 5.11 -2.98 -11.65
N ASP A 69 4.20 -2.75 -10.72
CA ASP A 69 3.00 -1.95 -10.97
C ASP A 69 3.35 -0.46 -10.89
N ASN A 70 3.31 0.21 -12.04
CA ASN A 70 3.67 1.63 -12.14
C ASN A 70 2.74 2.54 -11.29
N LYS A 71 1.45 2.21 -11.19
CA LYS A 71 0.51 2.99 -10.37
C LYS A 71 0.84 2.86 -8.89
N LEU A 72 1.14 1.64 -8.44
CA LEU A 72 1.59 1.41 -7.07
C LEU A 72 2.92 2.10 -6.79
N LEU A 73 3.87 2.01 -7.73
CA LEU A 73 5.18 2.66 -7.62
C LEU A 73 5.03 4.19 -7.49
N ASP A 74 4.15 4.81 -8.28
CA ASP A 74 3.87 6.24 -8.20
C ASP A 74 3.28 6.64 -6.84
N VAL A 75 2.31 5.88 -6.33
CA VAL A 75 1.75 6.12 -5.00
C VAL A 75 2.82 6.03 -3.93
N VAL A 76 3.60 4.95 -3.93
CA VAL A 76 4.65 4.71 -2.92
C VAL A 76 5.76 5.76 -3.01
N THR A 77 6.13 6.19 -4.22
CA THR A 77 7.11 7.25 -4.42
C THR A 77 6.71 8.56 -3.74
N ASN A 78 5.41 8.86 -3.68
CA ASN A 78 4.88 10.06 -3.04
C ASN A 78 4.70 9.91 -1.52
N LEU A 79 4.70 8.68 -1.00
CA LEU A 79 4.55 8.42 0.43
C LEU A 79 5.87 8.46 1.20
N VAL A 80 7.01 8.38 0.53
CA VAL A 80 8.32 8.31 1.17
C VAL A 80 9.28 9.35 0.62
N GLU A 81 10.17 9.83 1.48
CA GLU A 81 11.24 10.78 1.15
C GLU A 81 12.62 10.13 1.22
N GLN A 82 12.78 9.19 2.16
CA GLN A 82 13.99 8.40 2.41
C GLN A 82 13.71 6.91 2.21
N PRO A 83 13.58 6.43 0.94
CA PRO A 83 13.10 5.09 0.66
C PRO A 83 14.09 4.00 1.11
N ASN A 84 13.58 3.08 1.92
CA ASN A 84 14.25 1.86 2.37
C ASN A 84 13.40 0.65 2.00
N ILE A 85 14.01 -0.34 1.34
CA ILE A 85 13.29 -1.53 0.89
C ILE A 85 13.49 -2.65 1.89
N LEU A 86 12.38 -3.16 2.42
CA LEU A 86 12.34 -4.28 3.33
C LEU A 86 11.74 -5.50 2.64
N ILE A 87 12.35 -6.66 2.86
CA ILE A 87 11.78 -7.95 2.45
C ILE A 87 11.09 -8.54 3.69
N CYS A 88 9.79 -8.64 3.59
CA CYS A 88 8.90 -9.16 4.61
C CYS A 88 8.32 -10.50 4.18
N LYS A 89 7.74 -11.24 5.12
CA LYS A 89 7.07 -12.52 4.87
C LYS A 89 5.80 -12.63 5.70
N PHE A 90 4.88 -13.47 5.24
CA PHE A 90 3.72 -13.91 5.99
C PHE A 90 3.71 -15.44 6.09
N ASP A 91 2.88 -15.99 6.96
CA ASP A 91 2.74 -17.43 7.14
C ASP A 91 2.28 -18.10 5.83
N SER A 92 3.00 -19.14 5.40
CA SER A 92 2.72 -19.86 4.15
C SER A 92 1.34 -20.51 4.10
N LYS A 93 0.67 -20.72 5.24
CA LYS A 93 -0.72 -21.20 5.28
C LYS A 93 -1.69 -20.32 4.46
N PHE A 94 -1.41 -19.01 4.37
CA PHE A 94 -2.23 -18.09 3.59
C PHE A 94 -2.10 -18.25 2.07
N LEU A 95 -1.11 -19.00 1.57
CA LEU A 95 -0.99 -19.31 0.15
C LEU A 95 -2.15 -20.19 -0.37
N ASN A 96 -2.95 -20.77 0.51
CA ASN A 96 -4.18 -21.48 0.17
C ASN A 96 -5.35 -20.54 -0.24
N ILE A 97 -5.21 -19.25 0.02
CA ILE A 97 -6.17 -18.22 -0.43
C ILE A 97 -5.90 -17.93 -1.91
N PRO A 98 -6.93 -17.67 -2.73
CA PRO A 98 -6.74 -17.28 -4.13
C PRO A 98 -5.75 -16.13 -4.28
N LYS A 99 -4.86 -16.24 -5.27
CA LYS A 99 -3.80 -15.24 -5.49
C LYS A 99 -4.33 -13.82 -5.69
N GLU A 100 -5.51 -13.69 -6.28
CA GLU A 100 -6.18 -12.41 -6.53
C GLU A 100 -6.52 -11.69 -5.21
N ILE A 101 -6.94 -12.43 -4.21
CA ILE A 101 -7.24 -11.90 -2.87
C ILE A 101 -5.92 -11.50 -2.17
N LEU A 102 -4.88 -12.33 -2.26
CA LEU A 102 -3.55 -12.02 -1.71
C LEU A 102 -2.99 -10.73 -2.33
N ILE A 103 -3.00 -10.64 -3.67
CA ILE A 103 -2.50 -9.47 -4.40
C ILE A 103 -3.30 -8.22 -4.02
N THR A 104 -4.63 -8.32 -4.00
CA THR A 104 -5.50 -7.20 -3.63
C THR A 104 -5.21 -6.70 -2.23
N THR A 105 -5.09 -7.61 -1.27
CA THR A 105 -4.80 -7.28 0.14
C THR A 105 -3.44 -6.59 0.26
N MET A 106 -2.40 -7.11 -0.36
CA MET A 106 -1.07 -6.51 -0.32
C MET A 106 -1.01 -5.18 -1.05
N LYS A 107 -1.52 -5.11 -2.29
CA LYS A 107 -1.39 -3.94 -3.15
C LYS A 107 -2.32 -2.80 -2.76
N HIS A 108 -3.62 -3.07 -2.62
CA HIS A 108 -4.61 -2.01 -2.45
C HIS A 108 -4.71 -1.52 -1.00
N HIS A 109 -4.63 -2.43 -0.03
CA HIS A 109 -4.78 -2.06 1.37
C HIS A 109 -3.47 -1.61 2.01
N GLN A 110 -2.34 -2.26 1.69
CA GLN A 110 -1.07 -2.02 2.39
C GLN A 110 0.03 -1.35 1.54
N LYS A 111 -0.18 -1.19 0.23
CA LYS A 111 0.83 -0.64 -0.70
C LYS A 111 2.12 -1.46 -0.76
N TYR A 112 2.00 -2.79 -0.59
CA TYR A 112 3.11 -3.73 -0.69
C TYR A 112 3.24 -4.29 -2.09
N PHE A 113 4.46 -4.66 -2.46
CA PHE A 113 4.79 -5.32 -3.71
C PHE A 113 4.87 -6.83 -3.47
N HIS A 114 3.92 -7.57 -4.03
CA HIS A 114 3.93 -9.02 -4.01
C HIS A 114 4.99 -9.58 -4.94
N THR A 115 5.40 -10.83 -4.72
CA THR A 115 6.42 -11.51 -5.51
C THR A 115 5.97 -12.88 -5.95
N PHE A 116 6.61 -13.36 -7.02
CA PHE A 116 6.40 -14.69 -7.57
C PHE A 116 7.72 -15.49 -7.51
N ASP A 117 7.60 -16.80 -7.58
CA ASP A 117 8.72 -17.68 -7.84
C ASP A 117 9.02 -17.74 -9.36
N ASN A 118 10.09 -18.45 -9.75
CA ASN A 118 10.46 -18.62 -11.15
C ASN A 118 9.47 -19.47 -11.97
N LYS A 119 8.50 -20.11 -11.30
CA LYS A 119 7.43 -20.90 -11.92
C LYS A 119 6.13 -20.09 -12.07
N GLY A 120 6.11 -18.81 -11.62
CA GLY A 120 4.95 -17.94 -11.68
C GLY A 120 3.95 -18.12 -10.53
N ASN A 121 4.29 -18.88 -9.48
CA ASN A 121 3.46 -18.99 -8.30
C ASN A 121 3.71 -17.81 -7.36
N ILE A 122 2.65 -17.27 -6.76
CA ILE A 122 2.78 -16.24 -5.73
C ILE A 122 3.53 -16.79 -4.53
N THR A 123 4.46 -16.01 -3.98
CA THR A 123 5.22 -16.40 -2.81
C THR A 123 4.68 -15.77 -1.54
N ASN A 124 5.08 -16.29 -0.39
CA ASN A 124 4.78 -15.67 0.91
C ASN A 124 5.74 -14.53 1.27
N GLN A 125 6.55 -14.07 0.33
CA GLN A 125 7.43 -12.92 0.51
C GLN A 125 6.89 -11.71 -0.24
N PHE A 126 7.08 -10.54 0.34
CA PHE A 126 6.66 -9.28 -0.25
C PHE A 126 7.65 -8.18 0.07
N LEU A 127 7.62 -7.10 -0.70
CA LEU A 127 8.52 -5.98 -0.53
C LEU A 127 7.74 -4.76 -0.04
N VAL A 128 8.30 -4.09 0.96
CA VAL A 128 7.79 -2.86 1.54
C VAL A 128 8.79 -1.74 1.30
N VAL A 129 8.28 -0.57 0.92
CA VAL A 129 9.07 0.66 0.86
C VAL A 129 8.76 1.47 2.11
N ALA A 130 9.68 1.45 3.06
CA ALA A 130 9.59 2.22 4.29
C ALA A 130 10.27 3.59 4.13
N ASN A 131 9.83 4.58 4.90
CA ASN A 131 10.45 5.92 4.89
C ASN A 131 11.70 6.00 5.76
N ASN A 132 11.90 5.05 6.69
CA ASN A 132 13.01 5.03 7.63
C ASN A 132 13.82 3.73 7.55
N LYS A 133 15.06 3.78 8.01
CA LYS A 133 15.89 2.57 8.17
C LYS A 133 15.36 1.70 9.29
N ASP A 134 15.23 0.42 9.02
CA ASP A 134 14.80 -0.57 10.02
C ASP A 134 16.00 -1.18 10.75
N ILE A 135 16.62 -0.42 11.64
CA ILE A 135 17.83 -0.83 12.36
C ILE A 135 17.53 -1.97 13.35
N LYS A 136 16.37 -1.92 14.00
CA LYS A 136 15.97 -2.87 15.04
C LYS A 136 15.01 -3.96 14.54
N GLY A 137 14.62 -3.93 13.27
CA GLY A 137 13.67 -4.89 12.70
C GLY A 137 12.20 -4.63 13.06
N PHE A 138 11.89 -3.52 13.75
CA PHE A 138 10.54 -3.24 14.20
C PHE A 138 9.59 -2.87 13.05
N ILE A 139 10.10 -2.16 12.03
CA ILE A 139 9.29 -1.79 10.86
C ILE A 139 8.92 -3.05 10.09
N LYS A 140 9.88 -3.94 9.87
CA LYS A 140 9.64 -5.23 9.21
C LYS A 140 8.61 -6.05 9.99
N SER A 141 8.86 -6.29 11.26
CA SER A 141 7.98 -7.08 12.13
C SER A 141 6.56 -6.48 12.23
N GLY A 142 6.45 -5.15 12.30
CA GLY A 142 5.17 -4.46 12.26
C GLY A 142 4.38 -4.70 10.98
N ASN A 143 5.05 -4.60 9.80
CA ASN A 143 4.41 -4.84 8.51
C ASN A 143 4.01 -6.32 8.33
N GLU A 144 4.83 -7.27 8.80
CA GLU A 144 4.51 -8.70 8.80
C GLU A 144 3.26 -8.99 9.65
N ARG A 145 3.15 -8.39 10.84
CA ARG A 145 1.97 -8.53 11.71
C ARG A 145 0.71 -7.93 11.08
N VAL A 146 0.82 -6.77 10.46
CA VAL A 146 -0.32 -6.10 9.82
C VAL A 146 -0.86 -6.93 8.66
N ILE A 147 0.03 -7.46 7.80
CA ILE A 147 -0.43 -8.28 6.67
C ILE A 147 -1.05 -9.60 7.14
N GLU A 148 -0.52 -10.25 8.17
CA GLU A 148 -1.09 -11.48 8.71
C GLU A 148 -2.51 -11.27 9.26
N ALA A 149 -2.75 -10.16 9.96
CA ALA A 149 -4.09 -9.81 10.42
C ALA A 149 -5.07 -9.63 9.24
N ARG A 150 -4.64 -8.92 8.19
CA ARG A 150 -5.44 -8.70 6.98
C ARG A 150 -5.71 -9.98 6.19
N LEU A 151 -4.72 -10.87 6.11
CA LEU A 151 -4.87 -12.15 5.43
C LEU A 151 -5.77 -13.10 6.24
N SER A 152 -5.73 -13.04 7.57
CA SER A 152 -6.65 -13.80 8.42
C SER A 152 -8.10 -13.37 8.20
N ASP A 153 -8.36 -12.05 8.13
CA ASP A 153 -9.69 -11.52 7.79
C ASP A 153 -10.13 -11.98 6.39
N ALA A 154 -9.23 -11.87 5.41
CA ALA A 154 -9.49 -12.26 4.03
C ALA A 154 -9.81 -13.76 3.92
N GLN A 155 -9.07 -14.61 4.62
CA GLN A 155 -9.30 -16.06 4.68
C GLN A 155 -10.67 -16.37 5.29
N PHE A 156 -11.01 -15.74 6.43
CA PHE A 156 -12.29 -15.92 7.08
C PHE A 156 -13.45 -15.59 6.13
N PHE A 157 -13.39 -14.44 5.44
CA PHE A 157 -14.44 -14.05 4.50
C PHE A 157 -14.48 -14.95 3.27
N TRP A 158 -13.34 -15.40 2.76
CA TRP A 158 -13.25 -16.31 1.65
C TRP A 158 -13.93 -17.65 1.97
N GLU A 159 -13.60 -18.26 3.11
CA GLU A 159 -14.17 -19.53 3.55
C GLU A 159 -15.66 -19.40 3.82
N LYS A 160 -16.07 -18.32 4.48
CA LYS A 160 -17.49 -18.03 4.72
C LYS A 160 -18.28 -17.85 3.43
N ASN A 161 -17.74 -17.12 2.47
CA ASN A 161 -18.41 -16.89 1.18
C ASN A 161 -18.50 -18.20 0.36
N LYS A 162 -17.46 -19.04 0.40
CA LYS A 162 -17.46 -20.35 -0.26
C LYS A 162 -18.53 -21.28 0.27
N SER A 163 -18.84 -21.22 1.55
CA SER A 163 -19.86 -22.03 2.20
C SER A 163 -21.29 -21.50 2.06
N GLN A 164 -21.48 -20.26 1.56
CA GLN A 164 -22.78 -19.60 1.51
C GLN A 164 -23.38 -19.67 0.09
N ASN A 165 -24.67 -19.99 0.02
CA ASN A 165 -25.45 -19.86 -1.20
C ASN A 165 -25.87 -18.39 -1.38
N LEU A 166 -25.30 -17.72 -2.40
CA LEU A 166 -25.56 -16.31 -2.70
C LEU A 166 -27.04 -16.01 -2.94
N VAL A 167 -27.77 -16.92 -3.60
CA VAL A 167 -29.21 -16.73 -3.88
C VAL A 167 -30.01 -16.60 -2.59
N LYS A 168 -29.69 -17.44 -1.58
CA LYS A 168 -30.33 -17.35 -0.26
C LYS A 168 -30.00 -16.04 0.49
N GLN A 169 -28.88 -15.38 0.16
CA GLN A 169 -28.50 -14.11 0.80
C GLN A 169 -29.27 -12.91 0.25
N ILE A 170 -29.86 -13.01 -0.97
CA ILE A 170 -30.63 -11.92 -1.57
C ILE A 170 -31.75 -11.45 -0.64
N ILE A 171 -32.39 -12.36 0.09
CA ILE A 171 -33.48 -12.05 1.03
C ILE A 171 -32.98 -11.11 2.15
N LYS A 172 -31.73 -11.23 2.58
CA LYS A 172 -31.15 -10.36 3.62
C LYS A 172 -31.03 -8.90 3.18
N LEU A 173 -31.02 -8.65 1.88
CA LEU A 173 -30.99 -7.30 1.33
C LEU A 173 -32.28 -6.50 1.63
N LYS A 174 -33.37 -7.16 2.07
CA LYS A 174 -34.59 -6.51 2.59
C LYS A 174 -34.31 -5.71 3.87
N MET A 175 -33.32 -6.14 4.66
CA MET A 175 -32.94 -5.48 5.91
C MET A 175 -31.96 -4.31 5.71
N MET A 176 -31.46 -4.12 4.50
CA MET A 176 -30.48 -3.07 4.18
C MET A 176 -31.18 -1.93 3.48
N ASN A 177 -31.31 -0.79 4.15
CA ASN A 177 -31.87 0.42 3.55
C ASN A 177 -30.99 0.92 2.41
N TYR A 178 -31.61 1.21 1.25
CA TYR A 178 -30.91 1.76 0.11
C TYR A 178 -30.84 3.30 0.18
N PHE A 179 -31.99 3.94 0.25
CA PHE A 179 -32.12 5.38 0.36
C PHE A 179 -33.49 5.76 0.95
N LYS A 180 -33.55 6.90 1.65
CA LYS A 180 -34.81 7.39 2.24
C LYS A 180 -35.88 7.54 1.15
N GLY A 181 -37.02 6.86 1.33
CA GLY A 181 -38.14 6.86 0.38
C GLY A 181 -37.99 5.92 -0.83
N LEU A 182 -36.85 5.25 -1.02
CA LEU A 182 -36.61 4.31 -2.13
C LEU A 182 -36.56 2.83 -1.67
N GLY A 183 -36.80 2.58 -0.39
CA GLY A 183 -36.85 1.24 0.18
C GLY A 183 -35.47 0.60 0.40
N SER A 184 -35.44 -0.73 0.39
CA SER A 184 -34.27 -1.55 0.63
C SER A 184 -33.43 -1.79 -0.65
N TYR A 185 -32.22 -2.35 -0.48
CA TYR A 185 -31.43 -2.87 -1.63
C TYR A 185 -32.17 -3.98 -2.37
N PHE A 186 -33.00 -4.77 -1.70
CA PHE A 186 -33.87 -5.75 -2.34
C PHE A 186 -34.85 -5.08 -3.30
N ASP A 187 -35.51 -4.00 -2.86
CA ASP A 187 -36.45 -3.23 -3.70
C ASP A 187 -35.75 -2.62 -4.91
N LYS A 188 -34.53 -2.11 -4.71
CA LYS A 188 -33.69 -1.63 -5.81
C LYS A 188 -33.44 -2.71 -6.84
N ILE A 189 -33.04 -3.93 -6.41
CA ILE A 189 -32.79 -5.06 -7.32
C ILE A 189 -34.07 -5.44 -8.08
N GLN A 190 -35.23 -5.45 -7.41
CA GLN A 190 -36.50 -5.75 -8.08
C GLN A 190 -36.83 -4.72 -9.16
N ARG A 191 -36.57 -3.41 -8.91
CA ARG A 191 -36.73 -2.37 -9.94
C ARG A 191 -35.77 -2.59 -11.11
N MET A 192 -34.50 -2.89 -10.83
CA MET A 192 -33.50 -3.15 -11.87
C MET A 192 -33.87 -4.36 -12.72
N ARG A 193 -34.36 -5.45 -12.08
CA ARG A 193 -34.82 -6.64 -12.80
C ARG A 193 -35.98 -6.35 -13.76
N LYS A 194 -36.96 -5.49 -13.35
CA LYS A 194 -38.07 -5.08 -14.21
C LYS A 194 -37.63 -4.22 -15.40
N LEU A 195 -36.49 -3.53 -15.29
CA LEU A 195 -35.98 -2.68 -16.38
C LEU A 195 -35.06 -3.44 -17.35
N GLY A 196 -34.47 -4.54 -16.90
CA GLY A 196 -33.49 -5.32 -17.70
C GLY A 196 -34.01 -6.64 -18.25
N GLY A 197 -35.24 -7.02 -17.95
CA GLY A 197 -35.92 -8.22 -18.47
C GLY A 197 -37.18 -7.87 -19.19
#